data_76a2976b2a23af49b82a8740907f4106
#
_entry.id   76a2976b2a23af49b82a8740907f4106
#
_cell.length_a   1.000
_cell.length_b   1.000
_cell.length_c   1.000
_cell.angle_alpha   90.00
_cell.angle_beta   90.00
_cell.angle_gamma   90.00
#
_symmetry.space_group_name_H-M   'P 1'
#
loop_
_entity.id
_entity.type
_entity.pdbx_description
1 polymer ?
#
loop_
_entity_poly.entity_id
_entity_poly.type
_entity_poly.pdbx_seq_one_letter_code
_entity_poly.pdbx_strand_id
1 'polypeptide(L)'
;MTEIKEDKVLEYTAYNEELLKKEAEEEYDKAIKNNLTPIVSLRFDKAFKIIFNEEKRVLLRMLRDVLGIEVDDNSTLTIGEELLPPNIFGKMYILDVRLEMFNSILISIEMNNNTNKVNTTNRNMLYLARNISGYVSENTKDEELENYGSIMLNLNRFRNSNNKELDEIMLLSIHSGIIASKLFKIYNLDIDKCYKLMYNNDVKKSKIMRWGSIFRATSIEELSDLLGGDLLTMEEKEHFLNTVREANDDRKILREWQLQDAKLKIIEENNAEKRRIHKEGIKQGKKEGIQEGLQKGVEESKKEVIINMLRKKLDYTIISEVTGKTIEEIKEIEKNI
;
A
#
# COMPACT_ATOMS: atom_id res chain seq x y z
N MET A 1 5.64 -26.99 -21.52
CA MET A 1 5.98 -26.82 -20.08
C MET A 1 5.20 -25.69 -19.39
N THR A 2 4.34 -24.95 -20.08
CA THR A 2 3.59 -23.77 -19.56
C THR A 2 2.17 -24.15 -19.09
N GLU A 3 1.52 -25.13 -19.72
CA GLU A 3 0.13 -25.55 -19.39
C GLU A 3 -0.04 -26.23 -18.02
N ILE A 4 0.99 -27.00 -17.58
CA ILE A 4 0.91 -27.69 -16.27
C ILE A 4 0.98 -26.74 -15.07
N LYS A 5 1.40 -25.49 -15.26
CA LYS A 5 1.48 -24.49 -14.19
C LYS A 5 0.16 -23.75 -13.93
N GLU A 6 -0.67 -23.58 -14.97
CA GLU A 6 -1.94 -22.85 -14.85
C GLU A 6 -3.01 -23.71 -14.16
N ASP A 7 -3.13 -24.98 -14.48
CA ASP A 7 -4.10 -25.88 -13.85
C ASP A 7 -3.81 -26.09 -12.36
N LYS A 8 -2.55 -26.23 -11.96
CA LYS A 8 -2.18 -26.33 -10.54
C LYS A 8 -2.40 -25.04 -9.76
N VAL A 9 -2.28 -23.88 -10.42
CA VAL A 9 -2.56 -22.58 -9.79
C VAL A 9 -4.06 -22.41 -9.57
N LEU A 10 -4.90 -22.85 -10.52
CA LEU A 10 -6.37 -22.79 -10.42
C LEU A 10 -6.91 -23.75 -9.35
N GLU A 11 -6.40 -24.99 -9.27
CA GLU A 11 -6.75 -25.94 -8.18
C GLU A 11 -6.33 -25.43 -6.80
N TYR A 12 -5.13 -24.87 -6.68
CA TYR A 12 -4.61 -24.30 -5.44
C TYR A 12 -5.40 -23.06 -5.01
N THR A 13 -5.85 -22.25 -5.97
CA THR A 13 -6.67 -21.06 -5.71
C THR A 13 -8.08 -21.44 -5.23
N ALA A 14 -8.71 -22.45 -5.84
CA ALA A 14 -10.03 -22.93 -5.46
C ALA A 14 -10.03 -23.57 -4.06
N TYR A 15 -9.02 -24.37 -3.73
CA TYR A 15 -8.85 -24.98 -2.42
C TYR A 15 -8.65 -23.93 -1.31
N ASN A 16 -7.87 -22.89 -1.58
CA ASN A 16 -7.65 -21.80 -0.63
C ASN A 16 -8.89 -20.92 -0.45
N GLU A 17 -9.70 -20.69 -1.50
CA GLU A 17 -10.96 -19.94 -1.37
C GLU A 17 -11.97 -20.64 -0.46
N GLU A 18 -12.02 -21.97 -0.46
CA GLU A 18 -12.91 -22.76 0.39
C GLU A 18 -12.46 -22.80 1.86
N LEU A 19 -11.14 -22.90 2.08
CA LEU A 19 -10.55 -22.83 3.41
C LEU A 19 -10.79 -21.45 4.06
N LEU A 20 -10.64 -20.40 3.31
CA LEU A 20 -10.79 -19.02 3.78
C LEU A 20 -12.25 -18.63 4.02
N LYS A 21 -13.20 -19.23 3.28
CA LYS A 21 -14.63 -19.13 3.61
C LYS A 21 -14.91 -19.71 5.00
N LYS A 22 -14.33 -20.86 5.28
CA LYS A 22 -14.50 -21.54 6.57
C LYS A 22 -13.90 -20.76 7.73
N GLU A 23 -12.70 -20.20 7.53
CA GLU A 23 -12.05 -19.35 8.54
C GLU A 23 -12.85 -18.06 8.80
N ALA A 24 -13.39 -17.41 7.75
CA ALA A 24 -14.24 -16.22 7.90
C ALA A 24 -15.56 -16.53 8.62
N GLU A 25 -16.16 -17.69 8.37
CA GLU A 25 -17.34 -18.15 9.10
C GLU A 25 -17.00 -18.45 10.57
N GLU A 26 -15.85 -19.04 10.85
CA GLU A 26 -15.37 -19.29 12.22
C GLU A 26 -15.09 -18.00 13.00
N GLU A 27 -14.53 -16.97 12.36
CA GLU A 27 -14.31 -15.65 12.97
C GLU A 27 -15.65 -14.94 13.27
N TYR A 28 -16.61 -15.01 12.36
CA TYR A 28 -17.97 -14.49 12.55
C TYR A 28 -18.68 -15.19 13.74
N ASP A 29 -18.67 -16.51 13.76
CA ASP A 29 -19.24 -17.31 14.85
C ASP A 29 -18.55 -17.03 16.19
N LYS A 30 -17.24 -16.80 16.18
CA LYS A 30 -16.48 -16.46 17.37
C LYS A 30 -16.87 -15.07 17.92
N ALA A 31 -17.12 -14.09 17.05
CA ALA A 31 -17.60 -12.77 17.47
C ALA A 31 -18.98 -12.89 18.13
N ILE A 32 -19.91 -13.66 17.56
CA ILE A 32 -21.23 -13.92 18.14
C ILE A 32 -21.11 -14.65 19.49
N LYS A 33 -20.23 -15.65 19.61
CA LYS A 33 -19.99 -16.36 20.88
C LYS A 33 -19.46 -15.46 22.00
N ASN A 34 -18.79 -14.37 21.64
CA ASN A 34 -18.28 -13.36 22.57
C ASN A 34 -19.28 -12.24 22.85
N ASN A 35 -20.54 -12.35 22.43
CA ASN A 35 -21.58 -11.32 22.51
C ASN A 35 -21.20 -9.98 21.84
N LEU A 36 -20.36 -10.03 20.82
CA LEU A 36 -20.04 -8.89 19.97
C LEU A 36 -20.91 -8.93 18.72
N THR A 37 -21.27 -7.75 18.22
CA THR A 37 -22.00 -7.59 16.95
C THR A 37 -20.99 -7.37 15.84
N PRO A 38 -20.62 -8.38 15.03
CA PRO A 38 -19.64 -8.25 13.97
C PRO A 38 -20.12 -7.25 12.92
N ILE A 39 -19.18 -6.52 12.30
CA ILE A 39 -19.49 -5.60 11.22
C ILE A 39 -18.76 -5.97 9.94
N VAL A 40 -19.40 -5.67 8.81
CA VAL A 40 -18.70 -5.55 7.53
C VAL A 40 -17.68 -4.43 7.65
N SER A 41 -16.41 -4.76 7.51
CA SER A 41 -15.35 -3.76 7.67
C SER A 41 -15.52 -2.61 6.67
N LEU A 42 -15.46 -1.37 7.17
CA LEU A 42 -15.58 -0.15 6.36
C LEU A 42 -14.48 0.01 5.30
N ARG A 43 -13.43 -0.81 5.34
CA ARG A 43 -12.37 -0.85 4.32
C ARG A 43 -12.79 -1.54 3.02
N PHE A 44 -13.93 -2.25 2.98
CA PHE A 44 -14.41 -2.87 1.77
C PHE A 44 -15.11 -1.86 0.88
N ASP A 45 -14.69 -1.84 -0.37
CA ASP A 45 -15.14 -0.88 -1.38
C ASP A 45 -16.67 -0.73 -1.40
N LYS A 46 -17.39 -1.84 -1.41
CA LYS A 46 -18.86 -1.82 -1.44
C LYS A 46 -19.48 -1.31 -0.13
N ALA A 47 -18.98 -1.76 1.02
CA ALA A 47 -19.47 -1.30 2.31
C ALA A 47 -19.15 0.19 2.50
N PHE A 48 -17.94 0.62 2.15
CA PHE A 48 -17.52 2.02 2.15
C PHE A 48 -18.47 2.89 1.33
N LYS A 49 -18.74 2.49 0.07
CA LYS A 49 -19.60 3.23 -0.83
C LYS A 49 -21.04 3.33 -0.34
N ILE A 50 -21.63 2.22 0.13
CA ILE A 50 -23.01 2.20 0.63
C ILE A 50 -23.13 3.07 1.87
N ILE A 51 -22.30 2.85 2.87
CA ILE A 51 -22.40 3.54 4.16
C ILE A 51 -22.14 5.03 3.99
N PHE A 52 -21.08 5.44 3.31
CA PHE A 52 -20.75 6.86 3.18
C PHE A 52 -21.60 7.60 2.12
N ASN A 53 -22.35 6.90 1.28
CA ASN A 53 -23.39 7.53 0.46
C ASN A 53 -24.56 8.03 1.33
N GLU A 54 -24.94 7.26 2.33
CA GLU A 54 -26.01 7.63 3.26
C GLU A 54 -25.49 8.56 4.35
N GLU A 55 -24.28 8.31 4.82
CA GLU A 55 -23.64 9.04 5.93
C GLU A 55 -22.72 10.17 5.45
N LYS A 56 -23.17 10.95 4.48
CA LYS A 56 -22.40 12.08 3.93
C LYS A 56 -21.88 13.02 5.00
N ARG A 57 -22.68 13.34 6.03
CA ARG A 57 -22.28 14.26 7.11
C ARG A 57 -21.06 13.73 7.89
N VAL A 58 -21.05 12.44 8.18
CA VAL A 58 -19.93 11.78 8.87
C VAL A 58 -18.69 11.82 8.00
N LEU A 59 -18.83 11.57 6.69
CA LEU A 59 -17.72 11.68 5.73
C LEU A 59 -17.14 13.10 5.69
N LEU A 60 -17.97 14.12 5.59
CA LEU A 60 -17.53 15.51 5.57
C LEU A 60 -16.80 15.90 6.87
N ARG A 61 -17.27 15.43 8.02
CA ARG A 61 -16.61 15.65 9.31
C ARG A 61 -15.25 14.96 9.35
N MET A 62 -15.16 13.72 8.90
CA MET A 62 -13.89 13.01 8.77
C MET A 62 -12.90 13.79 7.88
N LEU A 63 -13.35 14.29 6.74
CA LEU A 63 -12.50 15.06 5.84
C LEU A 63 -12.00 16.36 6.48
N ARG A 64 -12.84 17.09 7.20
CA ARG A 64 -12.41 18.28 7.96
C ARG A 64 -11.33 17.95 8.98
N ASP A 65 -11.53 16.90 9.76
CA ASP A 65 -10.59 16.51 10.81
C ASP A 65 -9.28 15.95 10.27
N VAL A 66 -9.33 15.18 9.16
CA VAL A 66 -8.14 14.52 8.58
C VAL A 66 -7.35 15.46 7.68
N LEU A 67 -8.01 16.23 6.83
CA LEU A 67 -7.34 17.11 5.87
C LEU A 67 -7.03 18.49 6.44
N GLY A 68 -7.66 18.86 7.56
CA GLY A 68 -7.50 20.19 8.17
C GLY A 68 -8.00 21.33 7.29
N ILE A 69 -9.01 21.07 6.47
CA ILE A 69 -9.62 22.05 5.56
C ILE A 69 -11.10 22.24 5.87
N GLU A 70 -11.62 23.40 5.53
CA GLU A 70 -13.08 23.63 5.58
C GLU A 70 -13.74 22.86 4.42
N VAL A 71 -14.69 22.01 4.74
CA VAL A 71 -15.50 21.24 3.79
C VAL A 71 -16.93 21.70 3.87
N ASP A 72 -17.50 22.16 2.75
CA ASP A 72 -18.85 22.66 2.67
C ASP A 72 -19.89 21.53 2.79
N ASP A 73 -20.90 21.71 3.63
CA ASP A 73 -22.00 20.77 3.79
C ASP A 73 -22.85 20.61 2.50
N ASN A 74 -22.84 21.61 1.62
CA ASN A 74 -23.53 21.58 0.33
C ASN A 74 -22.72 20.91 -0.79
N SER A 75 -21.52 20.38 -0.48
CA SER A 75 -20.69 19.67 -1.46
C SER A 75 -21.46 18.54 -2.15
N THR A 76 -21.22 18.33 -3.43
CA THR A 76 -21.81 17.22 -4.19
C THR A 76 -20.96 15.95 -4.00
N LEU A 77 -21.61 14.87 -3.56
CA LEU A 77 -20.98 13.57 -3.40
C LEU A 77 -21.33 12.67 -4.56
N THR A 78 -20.33 12.10 -5.21
CA THR A 78 -20.49 11.11 -6.30
C THR A 78 -19.69 9.86 -5.95
N ILE A 79 -20.28 8.69 -6.14
CA ILE A 79 -19.69 7.40 -5.80
C ILE A 79 -19.49 6.57 -7.06
N GLY A 80 -18.30 5.94 -7.17
CA GLY A 80 -17.97 5.07 -8.30
C GLY A 80 -17.88 5.80 -9.64
N GLU A 81 -17.44 7.07 -9.63
CA GLU A 81 -17.36 7.86 -10.85
C GLU A 81 -16.27 7.37 -11.80
N GLU A 82 -16.65 7.15 -13.05
CA GLU A 82 -15.73 6.83 -14.13
C GLU A 82 -15.09 8.09 -14.69
N LEU A 83 -13.77 8.20 -14.55
CA LEU A 83 -12.98 9.22 -15.23
C LEU A 83 -12.64 8.73 -16.63
N LEU A 84 -13.41 9.21 -17.61
CA LEU A 84 -13.23 8.84 -19.01
C LEU A 84 -11.81 9.18 -19.50
N PRO A 85 -11.21 8.34 -20.35
CA PRO A 85 -9.92 8.65 -20.96
C PRO A 85 -10.08 9.82 -21.96
N PRO A 86 -9.00 10.59 -22.19
CA PRO A 86 -9.03 11.70 -23.17
C PRO A 86 -9.24 11.23 -24.61
N ASN A 87 -9.10 9.93 -24.87
CA ASN A 87 -9.38 9.29 -26.15
C ASN A 87 -9.87 7.84 -25.92
N ILE A 88 -10.42 7.22 -26.94
CA ILE A 88 -11.01 5.88 -26.91
C ILE A 88 -10.01 4.76 -26.54
N PHE A 89 -8.70 5.00 -26.67
CA PHE A 89 -7.64 4.05 -26.32
C PHE A 89 -7.02 4.35 -24.95
N GLY A 90 -7.44 5.42 -24.27
CA GLY A 90 -6.92 5.77 -22.96
C GLY A 90 -7.41 4.82 -21.88
N LYS A 91 -6.62 4.66 -20.81
CA LYS A 91 -7.03 3.89 -19.64
C LYS A 91 -8.15 4.63 -18.91
N MET A 92 -9.28 3.94 -18.70
CA MET A 92 -10.35 4.38 -17.82
C MET A 92 -9.91 4.25 -16.35
N TYR A 93 -10.31 5.21 -15.53
CA TYR A 93 -10.13 5.17 -14.09
C TYR A 93 -11.49 5.30 -13.41
N ILE A 94 -11.67 4.59 -12.31
CA ILE A 94 -12.88 4.67 -11.48
C ILE A 94 -12.43 5.18 -10.12
N LEU A 95 -13.06 6.24 -9.65
CA LEU A 95 -12.87 6.78 -8.30
C LEU A 95 -13.84 6.10 -7.34
N ASP A 96 -13.37 5.72 -6.15
CA ASP A 96 -14.26 5.15 -5.15
C ASP A 96 -15.28 6.16 -4.68
N VAL A 97 -14.82 7.34 -4.27
CA VAL A 97 -15.67 8.47 -3.89
C VAL A 97 -15.07 9.77 -4.39
N ARG A 98 -15.90 10.64 -4.95
CA ARG A 98 -15.56 12.01 -5.33
C ARG A 98 -16.49 12.99 -4.63
N LEU A 99 -15.92 14.03 -4.07
CA LEU A 99 -16.61 15.16 -3.48
C LEU A 99 -16.25 16.43 -4.25
N GLU A 100 -17.26 17.11 -4.74
CA GLU A 100 -17.13 18.41 -5.40
C GLU A 100 -17.61 19.52 -4.45
N MET A 101 -16.68 20.40 -4.08
CA MET A 101 -16.96 21.54 -3.21
C MET A 101 -17.30 22.76 -4.02
N PHE A 102 -18.15 23.60 -3.45
CA PHE A 102 -18.64 24.83 -4.09
C PHE A 102 -17.52 25.81 -4.50
N ASN A 103 -16.35 25.74 -3.87
CA ASN A 103 -15.20 26.58 -4.13
C ASN A 103 -14.19 25.98 -5.12
N SER A 104 -14.64 25.17 -6.07
CA SER A 104 -13.82 24.56 -7.13
C SER A 104 -12.74 23.60 -6.62
N ILE A 105 -12.92 23.02 -5.43
CA ILE A 105 -12.04 21.99 -4.88
C ILE A 105 -12.70 20.62 -5.07
N LEU A 106 -11.96 19.72 -5.67
CA LEU A 106 -12.37 18.33 -5.87
C LEU A 106 -11.59 17.43 -4.90
N ILE A 107 -12.30 16.65 -4.10
CA ILE A 107 -11.69 15.67 -3.20
C ILE A 107 -12.04 14.28 -3.69
N SER A 108 -11.04 13.47 -3.96
CA SER A 108 -11.19 12.05 -4.28
C SER A 108 -10.71 11.21 -3.12
N ILE A 109 -11.44 10.15 -2.80
CA ILE A 109 -11.10 9.23 -1.72
C ILE A 109 -10.93 7.84 -2.34
N GLU A 110 -9.81 7.20 -2.05
CA GLU A 110 -9.46 5.87 -2.54
C GLU A 110 -9.15 4.92 -1.37
N MET A 111 -9.79 3.77 -1.37
CA MET A 111 -9.52 2.70 -0.41
C MET A 111 -8.48 1.72 -0.97
N ASN A 112 -7.27 1.71 -0.40
CA ASN A 112 -6.18 0.85 -0.83
C ASN A 112 -5.95 -0.29 0.16
N ASN A 113 -6.59 -1.41 -0.08
CA ASN A 113 -6.49 -2.61 0.76
C ASN A 113 -5.19 -3.41 0.56
N ASN A 114 -4.37 -3.04 -0.42
CA ASN A 114 -3.10 -3.73 -0.66
C ASN A 114 -2.05 -3.30 0.36
N THR A 115 -1.43 -4.27 1.03
CA THR A 115 -0.34 -4.04 2.01
C THR A 115 1.01 -3.78 1.37
N ASN A 116 1.16 -4.08 0.08
CA ASN A 116 2.37 -3.75 -0.66
C ASN A 116 2.32 -2.29 -1.09
N LYS A 117 3.37 -1.55 -0.75
CA LYS A 117 3.59 -0.20 -1.23
C LYS A 117 3.75 -0.22 -2.76
N VAL A 118 2.65 -0.23 -3.46
CA VAL A 118 2.63 0.08 -4.90
C VAL A 118 2.90 1.57 -5.01
N ASN A 119 3.63 1.98 -6.03
CA ASN A 119 3.83 3.41 -6.30
C ASN A 119 2.49 4.02 -6.78
N THR A 120 1.61 4.30 -5.82
CA THR A 120 0.30 4.89 -6.07
C THR A 120 0.41 6.37 -6.43
N THR A 121 1.52 7.02 -6.10
CA THR A 121 1.71 8.46 -6.32
C THR A 121 1.52 8.85 -7.78
N ASN A 122 2.15 8.14 -8.72
CA ASN A 122 2.00 8.44 -10.15
C ASN A 122 0.57 8.21 -10.65
N ARG A 123 -0.10 7.17 -10.15
CA ARG A 123 -1.51 6.91 -10.44
C ARG A 123 -2.39 8.04 -9.92
N ASN A 124 -2.16 8.46 -8.68
CA ASN A 124 -2.91 9.52 -8.03
C ASN A 124 -2.71 10.86 -8.73
N MET A 125 -1.48 11.19 -9.17
CA MET A 125 -1.21 12.39 -9.95
C MET A 125 -1.98 12.40 -11.28
N LEU A 126 -2.09 11.25 -11.96
CA LEU A 126 -2.92 11.15 -13.16
C LEU A 126 -4.42 11.32 -12.86
N TYR A 127 -4.91 10.80 -11.73
CA TYR A 127 -6.30 11.00 -11.30
C TYR A 127 -6.57 12.48 -11.02
N LEU A 128 -5.72 13.12 -10.25
CA LEU A 128 -5.82 14.54 -9.90
C LEU A 128 -5.81 15.43 -11.14
N ALA A 129 -4.89 15.17 -12.07
CA ALA A 129 -4.80 15.92 -13.32
C ALA A 129 -6.07 15.78 -14.20
N ARG A 130 -6.62 14.56 -14.30
CA ARG A 130 -7.87 14.32 -15.02
C ARG A 130 -9.08 14.97 -14.37
N ASN A 131 -9.20 14.86 -13.05
CA ASN A 131 -10.25 15.48 -12.30
C ASN A 131 -10.31 16.97 -12.61
N ILE A 132 -9.19 17.68 -12.45
CA ILE A 132 -9.15 19.11 -12.63
C ILE A 132 -9.32 19.53 -14.10
N SER A 133 -8.71 18.79 -15.04
CA SER A 133 -8.81 19.13 -16.48
C SER A 133 -10.23 18.98 -17.03
N GLY A 134 -11.03 18.09 -16.45
CA GLY A 134 -12.46 17.95 -16.81
C GLY A 134 -13.36 19.00 -16.14
N TYR A 135 -12.84 19.70 -15.13
CA TYR A 135 -13.60 20.66 -14.34
C TYR A 135 -13.34 22.12 -14.73
N VAL A 136 -12.10 22.43 -15.14
CA VAL A 136 -11.71 23.76 -15.58
C VAL A 136 -12.27 24.02 -16.97
N SER A 137 -13.01 25.14 -17.13
CA SER A 137 -13.60 25.51 -18.43
C SER A 137 -12.54 26.10 -19.37
N GLU A 138 -12.80 26.04 -20.69
CA GLU A 138 -11.93 26.66 -21.73
C GLU A 138 -11.75 28.17 -21.54
N ASN A 139 -12.67 28.83 -20.85
CA ASN A 139 -12.63 30.28 -20.63
C ASN A 139 -11.99 30.67 -19.28
N THR A 140 -11.53 29.69 -18.46
CA THR A 140 -10.89 29.97 -17.19
C THR A 140 -9.53 30.61 -17.42
N LYS A 141 -9.30 31.78 -16.83
CA LYS A 141 -8.00 32.48 -16.92
C LYS A 141 -6.97 31.84 -16.00
N ASP A 142 -5.69 31.97 -16.36
CA ASP A 142 -4.59 31.41 -15.58
C ASP A 142 -4.57 31.90 -14.12
N GLU A 143 -4.94 33.16 -13.88
CA GLU A 143 -5.04 33.76 -12.55
C GLU A 143 -6.16 33.11 -11.69
N GLU A 144 -7.20 32.60 -12.33
CA GLU A 144 -8.32 31.93 -11.65
C GLU A 144 -7.97 30.50 -11.21
N LEU A 145 -6.94 29.90 -11.81
CA LEU A 145 -6.49 28.54 -11.47
C LEU A 145 -6.02 28.40 -10.02
N GLU A 146 -5.64 29.49 -9.37
CA GLU A 146 -5.30 29.49 -7.93
C GLU A 146 -6.49 29.12 -7.03
N ASN A 147 -7.74 29.31 -7.52
CA ASN A 147 -8.96 28.96 -6.80
C ASN A 147 -9.32 27.48 -6.94
N TYR A 148 -8.69 26.76 -7.85
CA TYR A 148 -8.96 25.35 -8.09
C TYR A 148 -8.07 24.45 -7.24
N GLY A 149 -8.57 23.30 -6.86
CA GLY A 149 -7.81 22.29 -6.14
C GLY A 149 -8.29 20.88 -6.45
N SER A 150 -7.37 19.96 -6.54
CA SER A 150 -7.67 18.53 -6.64
C SER A 150 -6.89 17.80 -5.56
N ILE A 151 -7.63 17.19 -4.63
CA ILE A 151 -7.11 16.52 -3.44
C ILE A 151 -7.41 15.03 -3.53
N MET A 152 -6.42 14.20 -3.28
CA MET A 152 -6.57 12.76 -3.14
C MET A 152 -6.35 12.36 -1.68
N LEU A 153 -7.34 11.71 -1.07
CA LEU A 153 -7.19 11.03 0.21
C LEU A 153 -7.12 9.52 -0.03
N ASN A 154 -5.97 8.93 0.23
CA ASN A 154 -5.79 7.49 0.21
C ASN A 154 -5.94 6.93 1.63
N LEU A 155 -6.82 5.97 1.80
CA LEU A 155 -6.96 5.16 3.01
C LEU A 155 -6.14 3.88 2.80
N ASN A 156 -4.92 3.87 3.33
CA ASN A 156 -3.91 2.86 3.01
C ASN A 156 -3.69 1.87 4.15
N ARG A 157 -3.44 0.60 3.79
CA ARG A 157 -2.96 -0.44 4.72
C ARG A 157 -1.44 -0.57 4.73
N PHE A 158 -0.70 0.27 4.05
CA PHE A 158 0.76 0.24 4.02
C PHE A 158 1.36 1.45 4.75
N ARG A 159 2.54 1.25 5.31
CA ARG A 159 3.26 2.24 6.10
C ARG A 159 3.66 3.46 5.26
N ASN A 160 3.36 4.64 5.77
CA ASN A 160 3.79 5.91 5.19
C ASN A 160 5.33 6.08 5.19
N SER A 161 5.84 6.83 4.22
CA SER A 161 7.29 7.09 4.08
C SER A 161 7.87 7.85 5.27
N ASN A 162 7.09 8.80 5.82
CA ASN A 162 7.45 9.62 6.98
C ASN A 162 7.25 8.89 8.31
N ASN A 163 6.81 7.64 8.30
CA ASN A 163 6.48 6.87 9.49
C ASN A 163 5.46 7.56 10.42
N LYS A 164 4.58 8.40 9.89
CA LYS A 164 3.44 8.99 10.59
C LYS A 164 2.14 8.33 10.13
N GLU A 165 1.06 8.54 10.88
CA GLU A 165 -0.28 8.06 10.52
C GLU A 165 -0.82 8.77 9.28
N LEU A 166 -0.48 10.05 9.10
CA LEU A 166 -0.84 10.85 7.94
C LEU A 166 0.42 11.38 7.25
N ASP A 167 0.46 11.29 5.93
CA ASP A 167 1.49 11.85 5.07
C ASP A 167 0.85 12.77 4.02
N GLU A 168 1.41 13.97 3.84
CA GLU A 168 0.95 14.96 2.87
C GLU A 168 2.02 15.16 1.79
N ILE A 169 1.63 15.03 0.53
CA ILE A 169 2.49 15.19 -0.64
C ILE A 169 2.00 16.38 -1.46
N MET A 170 2.88 17.31 -1.73
CA MET A 170 2.63 18.52 -2.55
C MET A 170 3.77 18.78 -3.54
N LEU A 171 3.52 19.64 -4.53
CA LEU A 171 4.55 20.13 -5.44
C LEU A 171 5.40 21.19 -4.75
N LEU A 172 6.70 20.94 -4.69
CA LEU A 172 7.67 21.75 -3.99
C LEU A 172 8.82 22.13 -4.90
N SER A 173 9.32 23.37 -4.78
CA SER A 173 10.60 23.76 -5.37
C SER A 173 11.75 23.14 -4.57
N ILE A 174 12.54 22.27 -5.19
CA ILE A 174 13.61 21.50 -4.52
C ILE A 174 14.66 22.41 -3.88
N HIS A 175 14.99 23.53 -4.52
CA HIS A 175 16.05 24.41 -4.04
C HIS A 175 15.60 25.41 -2.98
N SER A 176 14.36 25.91 -3.06
CA SER A 176 13.85 26.90 -2.11
C SER A 176 13.05 26.31 -0.95
N GLY A 177 12.56 25.08 -1.09
CA GLY A 177 11.62 24.48 -0.16
C GLY A 177 10.22 25.11 -0.18
N ILE A 178 9.93 26.00 -1.15
CA ILE A 178 8.65 26.71 -1.26
C ILE A 178 7.66 25.84 -2.03
N ILE A 179 6.40 25.83 -1.59
CA ILE A 179 5.31 25.17 -2.31
C ILE A 179 5.13 25.86 -3.66
N ALA A 180 5.38 25.12 -4.73
CA ALA A 180 5.30 25.63 -6.10
C ALA A 180 3.86 25.71 -6.62
N SER A 181 2.98 24.81 -6.16
CA SER A 181 1.56 24.81 -6.50
C SER A 181 0.74 24.12 -5.41
N LYS A 182 -0.45 24.65 -5.14
CA LYS A 182 -1.45 24.04 -4.26
C LYS A 182 -2.53 23.28 -5.03
N LEU A 183 -2.44 23.27 -6.36
CA LEU A 183 -3.45 22.66 -7.24
C LEU A 183 -3.64 21.18 -6.95
N PHE A 184 -2.56 20.45 -6.64
CA PHE A 184 -2.57 19.03 -6.36
C PHE A 184 -2.05 18.73 -4.96
N LYS A 185 -2.84 17.97 -4.20
CA LYS A 185 -2.45 17.44 -2.90
C LYS A 185 -2.81 15.96 -2.78
N ILE A 186 -1.91 15.17 -2.21
CA ILE A 186 -2.15 13.76 -1.92
C ILE A 186 -1.95 13.55 -0.43
N TYR A 187 -2.98 13.04 0.23
CA TYR A 187 -2.93 12.61 1.61
C TYR A 187 -2.94 11.09 1.67
N ASN A 188 -2.04 10.51 2.46
CA ASN A 188 -1.97 9.08 2.69
C ASN A 188 -2.21 8.82 4.18
N LEU A 189 -3.37 8.28 4.51
CA LEU A 189 -3.73 7.86 5.86
C LEU A 189 -3.42 6.37 6.03
N ASP A 190 -2.46 6.05 6.92
CA ASP A 190 -2.11 4.68 7.28
C ASP A 190 -3.09 4.16 8.33
N ILE A 191 -4.15 3.47 7.87
CA ILE A 191 -5.23 2.98 8.73
C ILE A 191 -4.76 1.87 9.69
N ASP A 192 -3.82 1.03 9.28
CA ASP A 192 -3.25 -0.01 10.14
C ASP A 192 -2.40 0.59 11.27
N LYS A 193 -1.67 1.67 10.98
CA LYS A 193 -0.93 2.41 11.99
C LYS A 193 -1.86 3.15 12.96
N CYS A 194 -2.88 3.84 12.43
CA CYS A 194 -3.90 4.48 13.25
C CYS A 194 -4.49 3.49 14.26
N TYR A 195 -4.90 2.33 13.79
CA TYR A 195 -5.49 1.28 14.61
C TYR A 195 -4.52 0.78 15.69
N LYS A 196 -3.25 0.51 15.35
CA LYS A 196 -2.23 0.11 16.33
C LYS A 196 -1.99 1.18 17.41
N LEU A 197 -1.97 2.45 17.03
CA LEU A 197 -1.74 3.55 17.95
C LEU A 197 -2.94 3.79 18.89
N MET A 198 -4.17 3.46 18.44
CA MET A 198 -5.36 3.56 19.30
C MET A 198 -5.27 2.65 20.52
N TYR A 199 -4.66 1.47 20.40
CA TYR A 199 -4.51 0.52 21.49
C TYR A 199 -3.16 0.62 22.23
N ASN A 200 -2.34 1.62 21.91
CA ASN A 200 -1.12 1.93 22.64
C ASN A 200 -1.42 2.97 23.75
N ASN A 201 -1.26 2.58 25.00
CA ASN A 201 -1.57 3.43 26.17
C ASN A 201 -0.63 4.63 26.31
N ASP A 202 0.58 4.56 25.76
CA ASP A 202 1.61 5.61 25.85
C ASP A 202 1.41 6.75 24.83
N VAL A 203 0.42 6.64 23.95
CA VAL A 203 0.18 7.60 22.88
C VAL A 203 -1.10 8.38 23.10
N LYS A 204 -1.00 9.73 23.05
CA LYS A 204 -2.19 10.60 23.06
C LYS A 204 -3.00 10.38 21.78
N LYS A 205 -4.28 10.05 21.93
CA LYS A 205 -5.18 9.77 20.80
C LYS A 205 -5.57 11.06 20.09
N SER A 206 -5.31 11.12 18.78
CA SER A 206 -5.75 12.22 17.92
C SER A 206 -7.05 11.86 17.19
N LYS A 207 -7.76 12.88 16.68
CA LYS A 207 -8.92 12.65 15.80
C LYS A 207 -8.55 11.87 14.56
N ILE A 208 -7.38 12.15 13.97
CA ILE A 208 -6.87 11.44 12.78
C ILE A 208 -6.70 9.94 13.06
N MET A 209 -6.09 9.59 14.21
CA MET A 209 -5.94 8.19 14.62
C MET A 209 -7.29 7.50 14.79
N ARG A 210 -8.26 8.17 15.39
CA ARG A 210 -9.60 7.61 15.59
C ARG A 210 -10.32 7.41 14.27
N TRP A 211 -10.33 8.42 13.39
CA TRP A 211 -10.91 8.30 12.04
C TRP A 211 -10.25 7.20 11.20
N GLY A 212 -8.93 7.09 11.22
CA GLY A 212 -8.24 5.99 10.52
C GLY A 212 -8.59 4.61 11.09
N SER A 213 -8.83 4.52 12.41
CA SER A 213 -9.10 3.25 13.09
C SER A 213 -10.48 2.68 12.79
N ILE A 214 -11.50 3.51 12.47
CA ILE A 214 -12.85 3.01 12.15
C ILE A 214 -12.86 2.01 10.98
N PHE A 215 -11.92 2.17 10.05
CA PHE A 215 -11.78 1.27 8.90
C PHE A 215 -11.22 -0.12 9.28
N ARG A 216 -10.76 -0.27 10.52
CA ARG A 216 -10.24 -1.54 11.06
C ARG A 216 -11.13 -2.13 12.14
N ALA A 217 -12.19 -1.43 12.52
CA ALA A 217 -13.14 -1.94 13.51
C ALA A 217 -13.78 -3.25 13.03
N THR A 218 -13.98 -4.18 13.95
CA THR A 218 -14.49 -5.54 13.71
C THR A 218 -15.88 -5.77 14.31
N SER A 219 -16.33 -4.86 15.19
CA SER A 219 -17.65 -4.93 15.81
C SER A 219 -18.30 -3.54 15.96
N ILE A 220 -19.62 -3.55 16.16
CA ILE A 220 -20.40 -2.33 16.48
C ILE A 220 -19.91 -1.67 17.76
N GLU A 221 -19.57 -2.46 18.77
CA GLU A 221 -19.10 -1.99 20.06
C GLU A 221 -17.77 -1.24 19.90
N GLU A 222 -16.82 -1.85 19.19
CA GLU A 222 -15.54 -1.23 18.90
C GLU A 222 -15.70 0.05 18.07
N LEU A 223 -16.54 0.01 17.03
CA LEU A 223 -16.84 1.17 16.21
C LEU A 223 -17.48 2.31 17.04
N SER A 224 -18.38 1.97 17.95
CA SER A 224 -19.01 2.90 18.87
C SER A 224 -17.99 3.60 19.79
N ASP A 225 -17.01 2.85 20.29
CA ASP A 225 -15.93 3.40 21.13
C ASP A 225 -15.01 4.34 20.33
N LEU A 226 -14.65 3.96 19.12
CA LEU A 226 -13.83 4.78 18.24
C LEU A 226 -14.52 6.11 17.86
N LEU A 227 -15.82 6.09 17.64
CA LEU A 227 -16.64 7.27 17.28
C LEU A 227 -17.08 8.11 18.48
N GLY A 228 -16.77 7.70 19.71
CA GLY A 228 -17.12 8.44 20.92
C GLY A 228 -16.37 9.76 21.09
N GLY A 229 -16.68 10.49 22.17
CA GLY A 229 -16.03 11.75 22.55
C GLY A 229 -16.44 12.91 21.64
N ASP A 230 -15.46 13.56 21.04
CA ASP A 230 -15.64 14.80 20.26
C ASP A 230 -15.67 14.60 18.73
N LEU A 231 -15.68 13.35 18.25
CA LEU A 231 -15.76 13.08 16.82
C LEU A 231 -17.16 13.31 16.27
N LEU A 232 -18.17 12.73 16.91
CA LEU A 232 -19.57 12.84 16.52
C LEU A 232 -20.43 13.21 17.74
N THR A 233 -21.55 13.87 17.48
CA THR A 233 -22.62 13.98 18.49
C THR A 233 -23.22 12.61 18.77
N MET A 234 -23.94 12.46 19.88
CA MET A 234 -24.61 11.20 20.21
C MET A 234 -25.59 10.78 19.11
N GLU A 235 -26.35 11.75 18.55
CA GLU A 235 -27.31 11.51 17.49
C GLU A 235 -26.63 11.07 16.19
N GLU A 236 -25.58 11.78 15.76
CA GLU A 236 -24.81 11.42 14.55
C GLU A 236 -24.19 10.02 14.70
N LYS A 237 -23.65 9.72 15.88
CA LYS A 237 -23.07 8.42 16.18
C LYS A 237 -24.09 7.29 16.10
N GLU A 238 -25.24 7.44 16.76
CA GLU A 238 -26.30 6.44 16.73
C GLU A 238 -26.87 6.24 15.30
N HIS A 239 -27.04 7.32 14.55
CA HIS A 239 -27.47 7.23 13.16
C HIS A 239 -26.45 6.43 12.34
N PHE A 240 -25.16 6.76 12.43
CA PHE A 240 -24.10 6.06 11.73
C PHE A 240 -24.02 4.57 12.09
N LEU A 241 -24.13 4.24 13.39
CA LEU A 241 -24.12 2.84 13.82
C LEU A 241 -25.33 2.06 13.31
N ASN A 242 -26.49 2.71 13.18
CA ASN A 242 -27.69 2.09 12.59
C ASN A 242 -27.50 1.81 11.10
N THR A 243 -26.97 2.78 10.34
CA THR A 243 -26.62 2.57 8.92
C THR A 243 -25.65 1.39 8.74
N VAL A 244 -24.65 1.26 9.63
CA VAL A 244 -23.73 0.13 9.60
C VAL A 244 -24.43 -1.19 9.95
N ARG A 245 -25.38 -1.22 10.90
CA ARG A 245 -26.19 -2.41 11.22
C ARG A 245 -27.06 -2.83 10.04
N GLU A 246 -27.71 -1.89 9.39
CA GLU A 246 -28.56 -2.15 8.20
C GLU A 246 -27.71 -2.71 7.04
N ALA A 247 -26.54 -2.15 6.80
CA ALA A 247 -25.60 -2.69 5.82
C ALA A 247 -25.13 -4.12 6.16
N ASN A 248 -25.00 -4.44 7.45
CA ASN A 248 -24.65 -5.81 7.90
C ASN A 248 -25.79 -6.82 7.68
N ASP A 249 -27.06 -6.39 7.75
CA ASP A 249 -28.20 -7.26 7.56
C ASP A 249 -28.39 -7.67 6.09
N ASP A 250 -27.74 -6.96 5.14
CA ASP A 250 -27.72 -7.35 3.74
C ASP A 250 -26.77 -8.56 3.52
N ARG A 251 -27.36 -9.75 3.47
CA ARG A 251 -26.64 -11.02 3.26
C ARG A 251 -25.75 -11.05 2.02
N LYS A 252 -26.09 -10.26 1.00
CA LYS A 252 -25.27 -10.17 -0.23
C LYS A 252 -23.99 -9.39 0.03
N ILE A 253 -24.06 -8.29 0.78
CA ILE A 253 -22.89 -7.50 1.19
C ILE A 253 -21.98 -8.35 2.06
N LEU A 254 -22.52 -9.03 3.07
CA LEU A 254 -21.78 -9.93 3.96
C LEU A 254 -21.06 -11.04 3.18
N ARG A 255 -21.72 -11.68 2.23
CA ARG A 255 -21.12 -12.73 1.41
C ARG A 255 -19.99 -12.22 0.50
N GLU A 256 -20.18 -11.07 -0.13
CA GLU A 256 -19.15 -10.44 -0.95
C GLU A 256 -17.95 -10.01 -0.09
N TRP A 257 -18.19 -9.50 1.11
CA TRP A 257 -17.14 -9.17 2.08
C TRP A 257 -16.30 -10.39 2.47
N GLN A 258 -16.94 -11.50 2.87
CA GLN A 258 -16.24 -12.73 3.23
C GLN A 258 -15.32 -13.20 2.10
N LEU A 259 -15.81 -13.17 0.85
CA LEU A 259 -15.01 -13.52 -0.33
C LEU A 259 -13.84 -12.59 -0.56
N GLN A 260 -14.02 -11.29 -0.33
CA GLN A 260 -12.99 -10.28 -0.55
C GLN A 260 -11.91 -10.32 0.54
N ASP A 261 -12.29 -10.53 1.80
CA ASP A 261 -11.34 -10.70 2.91
C ASP A 261 -10.50 -11.96 2.72
N ALA A 262 -11.11 -13.06 2.30
CA ALA A 262 -10.43 -14.29 1.93
C ALA A 262 -9.37 -14.05 0.84
N LYS A 263 -9.72 -13.37 -0.25
CA LYS A 263 -8.76 -13.01 -1.32
C LYS A 263 -7.61 -12.15 -0.82
N LEU A 264 -7.88 -11.18 0.06
CA LEU A 264 -6.84 -10.33 0.63
C LEU A 264 -5.87 -11.12 1.52
N LYS A 265 -6.36 -12.04 2.36
CA LYS A 265 -5.51 -12.93 3.17
C LYS A 265 -4.56 -13.75 2.29
N ILE A 266 -5.06 -14.36 1.20
CA ILE A 266 -4.23 -15.10 0.23
C ILE A 266 -3.13 -14.21 -0.38
N ILE A 267 -3.48 -12.99 -0.79
CA ILE A 267 -2.52 -12.05 -1.37
C ILE A 267 -1.43 -11.68 -0.34
N GLU A 268 -1.80 -11.48 0.92
CA GLU A 268 -0.86 -11.17 2.01
C GLU A 268 0.11 -12.33 2.28
N GLU A 269 -0.39 -13.55 2.34
CA GLU A 269 0.43 -14.77 2.54
C GLU A 269 1.38 -15.01 1.36
N ASN A 270 0.88 -14.93 0.13
CA ASN A 270 1.71 -15.06 -1.08
C ASN A 270 2.81 -13.97 -1.14
N ASN A 271 2.51 -12.76 -0.69
CA ASN A 271 3.47 -11.67 -0.64
C ASN A 271 4.49 -11.86 0.48
N ALA A 272 4.10 -12.43 1.61
CA ALA A 272 5.01 -12.80 2.70
C ALA A 272 5.98 -13.90 2.25
N GLU A 273 5.47 -14.92 1.58
CA GLU A 273 6.27 -16.03 1.03
C GLU A 273 7.25 -15.55 -0.05
N LYS A 274 6.80 -14.71 -1.00
CA LYS A 274 7.68 -14.09 -2.00
C LYS A 274 8.81 -13.28 -1.35
N ARG A 275 8.51 -12.55 -0.26
CA ARG A 275 9.54 -11.81 0.50
C ARG A 275 10.52 -12.74 1.18
N ARG A 276 10.08 -13.90 1.68
CA ARG A 276 10.94 -14.92 2.29
C ARG A 276 11.89 -15.49 1.25
N ILE A 277 11.35 -15.97 0.13
CA ILE A 277 12.14 -16.54 -0.99
C ILE A 277 13.16 -15.51 -1.52
N HIS A 278 12.76 -14.26 -1.68
CA HIS A 278 13.68 -13.21 -2.13
C HIS A 278 14.82 -12.95 -1.14
N LYS A 279 14.51 -12.90 0.18
CA LYS A 279 15.54 -12.78 1.23
C LYS A 279 16.53 -13.97 1.25
N GLU A 280 16.00 -15.18 1.10
CA GLU A 280 16.81 -16.40 1.04
C GLU A 280 17.70 -16.39 -0.21
N GLY A 281 17.14 -16.02 -1.38
CA GLY A 281 17.90 -15.89 -2.62
C GLY A 281 19.04 -14.88 -2.54
N ILE A 282 18.80 -13.69 -1.95
CA ILE A 282 19.85 -12.68 -1.71
C ILE A 282 20.93 -13.24 -0.77
N LYS A 283 20.53 -13.91 0.31
CA LYS A 283 21.49 -14.50 1.27
C LYS A 283 22.35 -15.58 0.62
N GLN A 284 21.74 -16.41 -0.20
CA GLN A 284 22.43 -17.47 -0.93
C GLN A 284 23.37 -16.92 -2.00
N GLY A 285 22.90 -16.01 -2.86
CA GLY A 285 23.73 -15.36 -3.86
C GLY A 285 24.92 -14.58 -3.27
N LYS A 286 24.71 -13.92 -2.11
CA LYS A 286 25.82 -13.28 -1.38
C LYS A 286 26.85 -14.28 -0.88
N LYS A 287 26.42 -15.44 -0.36
CA LYS A 287 27.31 -16.51 0.11
C LYS A 287 28.12 -17.11 -1.04
N GLU A 288 27.45 -17.41 -2.15
CA GLU A 288 28.07 -17.94 -3.36
C GLU A 288 29.07 -16.95 -3.96
N GLY A 289 28.69 -15.68 -4.09
CA GLY A 289 29.58 -14.63 -4.60
C GLY A 289 30.82 -14.39 -3.74
N ILE A 290 30.70 -14.48 -2.40
CA ILE A 290 31.85 -14.40 -1.48
C ILE A 290 32.77 -15.61 -1.69
N GLN A 291 32.20 -16.81 -1.81
CA GLN A 291 32.98 -18.04 -1.98
C GLN A 291 33.72 -18.05 -3.34
N GLU A 292 33.03 -17.65 -4.41
CA GLU A 292 33.70 -17.53 -5.73
C GLU A 292 34.76 -16.44 -5.75
N GLY A 293 34.48 -15.28 -5.13
CA GLY A 293 35.45 -14.19 -5.01
C GLY A 293 36.69 -14.60 -4.23
N LEU A 294 36.51 -15.34 -3.13
CA LEU A 294 37.63 -15.88 -2.35
C LEU A 294 38.47 -16.87 -3.15
N GLN A 295 37.82 -17.79 -3.87
CA GLN A 295 38.50 -18.77 -4.71
C GLN A 295 39.31 -18.10 -5.83
N LYS A 296 38.70 -17.14 -6.55
CA LYS A 296 39.41 -16.37 -7.59
C LYS A 296 40.58 -15.58 -7.01
N GLY A 297 40.38 -14.90 -5.89
CA GLY A 297 41.44 -14.14 -5.23
C GLY A 297 42.63 -15.01 -4.79
N VAL A 298 42.38 -16.21 -4.28
CA VAL A 298 43.43 -17.17 -3.94
C VAL A 298 44.19 -17.65 -5.20
N GLU A 299 43.49 -17.96 -6.27
CA GLU A 299 44.12 -18.37 -7.52
C GLU A 299 44.94 -17.24 -8.17
N GLU A 300 44.44 -16.02 -8.19
CA GLU A 300 45.17 -14.84 -8.66
C GLU A 300 46.41 -14.56 -7.83
N SER A 301 46.30 -14.62 -6.52
CA SER A 301 47.44 -14.44 -5.60
C SER A 301 48.49 -15.52 -5.81
N LYS A 302 48.11 -16.78 -5.95
CA LYS A 302 49.05 -17.88 -6.28
C LYS A 302 49.77 -17.63 -7.62
N LYS A 303 49.00 -17.17 -8.64
CA LYS A 303 49.59 -16.85 -9.93
C LYS A 303 50.59 -15.73 -9.86
N GLU A 304 50.31 -14.68 -9.09
CA GLU A 304 51.23 -13.57 -8.84
C GLU A 304 52.51 -14.01 -8.11
N VAL A 305 52.37 -14.87 -7.11
CA VAL A 305 53.53 -15.47 -6.40
C VAL A 305 54.40 -16.27 -7.35
N ILE A 306 53.82 -17.12 -8.21
CA ILE A 306 54.55 -17.89 -9.23
C ILE A 306 55.31 -16.98 -10.19
N ILE A 307 54.68 -15.92 -10.69
CA ILE A 307 55.29 -14.92 -11.58
C ILE A 307 56.50 -14.27 -10.88
N ASN A 308 56.36 -13.89 -9.63
CA ASN A 308 57.44 -13.28 -8.87
C ASN A 308 58.62 -14.25 -8.60
N MET A 309 58.32 -15.52 -8.36
CA MET A 309 59.35 -16.56 -8.20
C MET A 309 60.08 -16.87 -9.51
N LEU A 310 59.36 -16.93 -10.65
CA LEU A 310 59.94 -17.10 -12.00
C LEU A 310 60.89 -15.93 -12.35
N ARG A 311 60.49 -14.70 -12.07
CA ARG A 311 61.31 -13.50 -12.28
C ARG A 311 62.60 -13.52 -11.46
N LYS A 312 62.60 -14.18 -10.28
CA LYS A 312 63.77 -14.39 -9.44
C LYS A 312 64.58 -15.62 -9.85
N LYS A 313 64.21 -16.29 -10.96
CA LYS A 313 64.88 -17.48 -11.52
C LYS A 313 64.98 -18.65 -10.53
N LEU A 314 63.96 -18.84 -9.69
CA LEU A 314 63.86 -20.01 -8.83
C LEU A 314 63.55 -21.28 -9.63
N ASP A 315 64.01 -22.43 -9.15
CA ASP A 315 63.76 -23.73 -9.81
C ASP A 315 62.26 -24.09 -9.77
N TYR A 316 61.77 -24.74 -10.81
CA TYR A 316 60.36 -25.14 -10.95
C TYR A 316 59.91 -26.09 -9.84
N THR A 317 60.84 -26.95 -9.33
CA THR A 317 60.52 -27.84 -8.22
C THR A 317 60.25 -27.06 -6.94
N ILE A 318 61.02 -26.03 -6.65
CA ILE A 318 60.81 -25.15 -5.50
C ILE A 318 59.50 -24.37 -5.62
N ILE A 319 59.22 -23.86 -6.83
CA ILE A 319 57.95 -23.13 -7.08
C ILE A 319 56.73 -24.05 -6.92
N SER A 320 56.85 -25.30 -7.38
CA SER A 320 55.80 -26.31 -7.25
C SER A 320 55.56 -26.67 -5.77
N GLU A 321 56.61 -26.89 -4.98
CA GLU A 321 56.47 -27.19 -3.55
C GLU A 321 55.81 -26.05 -2.75
N VAL A 322 56.14 -24.80 -3.05
CA VAL A 322 55.60 -23.62 -2.34
C VAL A 322 54.17 -23.30 -2.73
N THR A 323 53.82 -23.46 -3.99
CA THR A 323 52.49 -23.00 -4.51
C THR A 323 51.48 -24.12 -4.65
N GLY A 324 51.92 -25.39 -4.63
CA GLY A 324 51.11 -26.57 -4.83
C GLY A 324 50.62 -26.74 -6.29
N LYS A 325 51.19 -25.99 -7.26
CA LYS A 325 50.92 -26.11 -8.67
C LYS A 325 51.87 -27.09 -9.32
N THR A 326 51.43 -27.78 -10.36
CA THR A 326 52.31 -28.72 -11.12
C THR A 326 53.32 -27.94 -11.96
N ILE A 327 54.45 -28.61 -12.29
CA ILE A 327 55.47 -27.99 -13.13
C ILE A 327 54.94 -27.59 -14.49
N GLU A 328 53.97 -28.36 -15.02
CA GLU A 328 53.29 -28.07 -16.30
C GLU A 328 52.50 -26.77 -16.21
N GLU A 329 51.71 -26.59 -15.14
CA GLU A 329 50.95 -25.35 -14.90
C GLU A 329 51.88 -24.15 -14.75
N ILE A 330 53.02 -24.30 -14.05
CA ILE A 330 54.00 -23.22 -13.88
C ILE A 330 54.63 -22.81 -15.22
N LYS A 331 54.97 -23.78 -16.07
CA LYS A 331 55.50 -23.53 -17.43
C LYS A 331 54.47 -22.86 -18.34
N GLU A 332 53.18 -23.17 -18.14
CA GLU A 332 52.09 -22.51 -18.91
C GLU A 332 51.93 -21.05 -18.47
N ILE A 333 52.04 -20.76 -17.15
CA ILE A 333 52.05 -19.39 -16.63
C ILE A 333 53.26 -18.61 -17.20
N GLU A 334 54.45 -19.24 -17.24
CA GLU A 334 55.68 -18.62 -17.78
C GLU A 334 55.55 -18.23 -19.25
N LYS A 335 54.87 -19.03 -20.10
CA LYS A 335 54.64 -18.72 -21.49
C LYS A 335 53.75 -17.48 -21.73
N ASN A 336 52.99 -17.09 -20.72
CA ASN A 336 52.05 -15.98 -20.77
C ASN A 336 52.52 -14.72 -20.04
N ILE A 337 53.83 -14.67 -19.65
CA ILE A 337 54.47 -13.51 -19.06
C ILE A 337 55.41 -12.86 -20.08
#